data_368d13b77acd10d2736083008dae7e0c
#
_entry.id   368d13b77acd10d2736083008dae7e0c
#
_cell.length_a   1.000
_cell.length_b   1.000
_cell.length_c   1.000
_cell.angle_alpha   90.00
_cell.angle_beta   90.00
_cell.angle_gamma   90.00
#
_symmetry.space_group_name_H-M   'P 1'
#
loop_
_entity.id
_entity.type
_entity.pdbx_description
1 polymer ?
#
loop_
_entity_poly.entity_id
_entity_poly.type
_entity_poly.pdbx_seq_one_letter_code
_entity_poly.pdbx_strand_id
1 'polypeptide(L)'
;MMLITTSHRPTRRTRSFGHDLERVFPSSIYMTRGKKTLHDLLMEAYDRNYTRLLIINVWKGNPLKMTFIRVDPEDWGYMGYLYLHGIKLQREIGFKDIRPIRREMPFIVTTAKQVGPDHVAFAQIFAELTGGRFVQRGERSILRIADKYNTDVLGIIERHPRGMAVNFYRFDVNRENPVGPLVSVKIWIMEDGRRWDYKEATAKTGRLKE
;
A
#
# COMPACT_ATOMS: atom_id res chain seq x y z
N MET A 1 -9.29 -9.14 -2.75
CA MET A 1 -8.85 -8.97 -4.17
C MET A 1 -8.98 -7.51 -4.57
N MET A 2 -8.04 -6.97 -5.37
CA MET A 2 -8.00 -5.54 -5.66
C MET A 2 -7.71 -5.25 -7.14
N LEU A 3 -8.54 -4.40 -7.77
CA LEU A 3 -8.26 -3.81 -9.08
C LEU A 3 -7.43 -2.54 -8.90
N ILE A 4 -6.27 -2.46 -9.55
CA ILE A 4 -5.38 -1.30 -9.50
C ILE A 4 -5.43 -0.56 -10.82
N THR A 5 -5.61 0.75 -10.77
CA THR A 5 -5.58 1.61 -11.96
C THR A 5 -5.00 2.99 -11.63
N THR A 6 -4.98 3.86 -12.60
CA THR A 6 -4.46 5.24 -12.46
C THR A 6 -5.55 6.26 -12.74
N SER A 7 -5.29 7.52 -12.40
CA SER A 7 -6.06 8.64 -12.96
C SER A 7 -5.88 8.73 -14.48
N HIS A 8 -6.68 9.57 -15.14
CA HIS A 8 -6.53 9.84 -16.57
C HIS A 8 -5.13 10.40 -16.88
N ARG A 9 -4.56 10.06 -18.04
CA ARG A 9 -3.26 10.52 -18.55
C ARG A 9 -2.10 10.26 -17.57
N PRO A 10 -1.89 9.00 -17.12
CA PRO A 10 -0.78 8.68 -16.22
C PRO A 10 0.57 8.77 -16.95
N THR A 11 1.61 9.13 -16.21
CA THR A 11 2.98 9.06 -16.73
C THR A 11 3.47 7.61 -16.80
N ARG A 12 4.58 7.37 -17.52
CA ARG A 12 5.24 6.06 -17.55
C ARG A 12 5.62 5.59 -16.13
N ARG A 13 6.10 6.52 -15.27
CA ARG A 13 6.45 6.23 -13.89
C ARG A 13 5.24 5.74 -13.07
N THR A 14 4.09 6.38 -13.23
CA THR A 14 2.86 5.99 -12.54
C THR A 14 2.36 4.62 -12.98
N ARG A 15 2.43 4.30 -14.27
CA ARG A 15 2.08 2.96 -14.78
C ARG A 15 3.01 1.89 -14.22
N SER A 16 4.33 2.15 -14.23
CA SER A 16 5.30 1.24 -13.62
C SER A 16 5.00 1.01 -12.14
N PHE A 17 4.62 2.05 -11.40
CA PHE A 17 4.23 1.93 -10.00
C PHE A 17 2.99 1.04 -9.81
N GLY A 18 1.97 1.18 -10.69
CA GLY A 18 0.81 0.30 -10.68
C GLY A 18 1.17 -1.17 -10.88
N HIS A 19 2.06 -1.47 -11.83
CA HIS A 19 2.57 -2.83 -12.03
C HIS A 19 3.43 -3.34 -10.88
N ASP A 20 4.22 -2.46 -10.25
CA ASP A 20 5.00 -2.86 -9.08
C ASP A 20 4.08 -3.21 -7.89
N LEU A 21 2.96 -2.48 -7.71
CA LEU A 21 1.95 -2.79 -6.70
C LEU A 21 1.22 -4.11 -7.01
N GLU A 22 0.88 -4.37 -8.27
CA GLU A 22 0.30 -5.66 -8.70
C GLU A 22 1.17 -6.85 -8.30
N ARG A 23 2.50 -6.67 -8.32
CA ARG A 23 3.45 -7.73 -7.97
C ARG A 23 3.59 -7.99 -6.47
N VAL A 24 3.13 -7.09 -5.61
CA VAL A 24 3.26 -7.21 -4.16
C VAL A 24 1.92 -7.38 -3.44
N PHE A 25 0.81 -7.08 -4.07
CA PHE A 25 -0.52 -7.35 -3.53
C PHE A 25 -1.07 -8.68 -4.08
N PRO A 26 -1.23 -9.71 -3.25
CA PRO A 26 -1.86 -10.95 -3.69
C PRO A 26 -3.25 -10.71 -4.26
N SER A 27 -3.62 -11.47 -5.28
CA SER A 27 -4.94 -11.37 -5.93
C SER A 27 -5.30 -9.96 -6.42
N SER A 28 -4.30 -9.20 -6.87
CA SER A 28 -4.51 -7.91 -7.53
C SER A 28 -4.19 -7.98 -9.02
N ILE A 29 -4.73 -7.04 -9.78
CA ILE A 29 -4.40 -6.82 -11.19
C ILE A 29 -4.30 -5.33 -11.47
N TYR A 30 -3.32 -4.95 -12.28
CA TYR A 30 -3.23 -3.61 -12.83
C TYR A 30 -3.97 -3.53 -14.16
N MET A 31 -4.83 -2.53 -14.30
CA MET A 31 -5.57 -2.26 -15.52
C MET A 31 -5.36 -0.82 -15.98
N THR A 32 -5.10 -0.64 -17.26
CA THR A 32 -5.05 0.70 -17.86
C THR A 32 -6.45 1.34 -17.84
N ARG A 33 -6.56 2.53 -17.25
CA ARG A 33 -7.84 3.23 -17.13
C ARG A 33 -8.43 3.61 -18.49
N GLY A 34 -7.62 4.13 -19.39
CA GLY A 34 -8.10 4.66 -20.67
C GLY A 34 -9.11 5.81 -20.47
N LYS A 35 -10.27 5.72 -21.13
CA LYS A 35 -11.38 6.68 -21.00
C LYS A 35 -12.42 6.28 -19.95
N LYS A 36 -12.21 5.15 -19.24
CA LYS A 36 -13.19 4.62 -18.28
C LYS A 36 -13.51 5.64 -17.18
N THR A 37 -14.78 5.81 -16.93
CA THR A 37 -15.31 6.60 -15.79
C THR A 37 -15.07 5.86 -14.49
N LEU A 38 -15.40 6.46 -13.34
CA LEU A 38 -15.36 5.76 -12.06
C LEU A 38 -16.37 4.61 -12.05
N HIS A 39 -17.57 4.85 -12.57
CA HIS A 39 -18.61 3.84 -12.66
C HIS A 39 -18.17 2.63 -13.49
N ASP A 40 -17.56 2.84 -14.66
CA ASP A 40 -17.05 1.74 -15.49
C ASP A 40 -15.99 0.92 -14.78
N LEU A 41 -15.13 1.58 -13.98
CA LEU A 41 -14.10 0.89 -13.18
C LEU A 41 -14.71 0.06 -12.04
N LEU A 42 -15.77 0.58 -11.39
CA LEU A 42 -16.48 -0.15 -10.35
C LEU A 42 -17.19 -1.38 -10.90
N MET A 43 -17.89 -1.23 -12.03
CA MET A 43 -18.52 -2.35 -12.72
C MET A 43 -17.49 -3.40 -13.16
N GLU A 44 -16.40 -2.98 -13.78
CA GLU A 44 -15.31 -3.89 -14.18
C GLU A 44 -14.70 -4.65 -12.98
N ALA A 45 -14.54 -3.95 -11.85
CA ALA A 45 -14.03 -4.56 -10.62
C ALA A 45 -15.04 -5.57 -10.04
N TYR A 46 -16.32 -5.21 -10.03
CA TYR A 46 -17.41 -6.08 -9.56
C TYR A 46 -17.53 -7.35 -10.39
N ASP A 47 -17.61 -7.23 -11.72
CA ASP A 47 -17.74 -8.35 -12.64
C ASP A 47 -16.60 -9.37 -12.51
N ARG A 48 -15.44 -8.91 -12.06
CA ARG A 48 -14.25 -9.77 -11.81
C ARG A 48 -14.10 -10.18 -10.35
N ASN A 49 -15.10 -9.96 -9.51
CA ASN A 49 -15.08 -10.28 -8.08
C ASN A 49 -13.97 -9.58 -7.28
N TYR A 50 -13.54 -8.38 -7.68
CA TYR A 50 -12.66 -7.55 -6.87
C TYR A 50 -13.48 -6.78 -5.84
N THR A 51 -13.06 -6.84 -4.60
CA THR A 51 -13.72 -6.16 -3.47
C THR A 51 -13.16 -4.77 -3.21
N ARG A 52 -12.10 -4.39 -3.92
CA ARG A 52 -11.43 -3.10 -3.78
C ARG A 52 -10.97 -2.57 -5.12
N LEU A 53 -11.03 -1.25 -5.25
CA LEU A 53 -10.48 -0.49 -6.37
C LEU A 53 -9.44 0.49 -5.82
N LEU A 54 -8.22 0.43 -6.33
CA LEU A 54 -7.15 1.39 -6.04
C LEU A 54 -6.93 2.29 -7.26
N ILE A 55 -7.09 3.60 -7.07
CA ILE A 55 -6.76 4.61 -8.09
C ILE A 55 -5.51 5.37 -7.67
N ILE A 56 -4.47 5.32 -8.49
CA ILE A 56 -3.23 6.08 -8.30
C ILE A 56 -3.38 7.42 -9.01
N ASN A 57 -3.49 8.50 -8.26
CA ASN A 57 -3.62 9.85 -8.77
C ASN A 57 -2.24 10.50 -8.98
N VAL A 58 -2.14 11.26 -10.08
CA VAL A 58 -0.90 11.90 -10.52
C VAL A 58 -0.96 13.41 -10.25
N TRP A 59 0.17 13.97 -9.80
CA TRP A 59 0.38 15.41 -9.71
C TRP A 59 1.79 15.76 -10.21
N LYS A 60 1.87 16.71 -11.13
CA LYS A 60 3.15 17.13 -11.74
C LYS A 60 4.01 15.94 -12.20
N GLY A 61 3.35 14.95 -12.82
CA GLY A 61 4.02 13.79 -13.40
C GLY A 61 4.36 12.65 -12.43
N ASN A 62 4.18 12.81 -11.13
CA ASN A 62 4.50 11.80 -10.12
C ASN A 62 3.23 11.27 -9.41
N PRO A 63 3.23 10.01 -8.95
CA PRO A 63 2.20 9.51 -8.04
C PRO A 63 2.15 10.36 -6.77
N LEU A 64 0.97 10.93 -6.48
CA LEU A 64 0.79 11.79 -5.30
C LEU A 64 -0.21 11.21 -4.30
N LYS A 65 -1.26 10.57 -4.78
CA LYS A 65 -2.34 10.08 -3.94
C LYS A 65 -2.76 8.69 -4.37
N MET A 66 -2.96 7.81 -3.41
CA MET A 66 -3.61 6.51 -3.57
C MET A 66 -5.02 6.63 -2.99
N THR A 67 -6.03 6.37 -3.81
CA THR A 67 -7.44 6.40 -3.42
C THR A 67 -7.95 4.98 -3.37
N PHE A 68 -8.45 4.55 -2.22
CA PHE A 68 -9.01 3.22 -2.01
C PHE A 68 -10.53 3.30 -1.94
N ILE A 69 -11.20 2.42 -2.69
CA ILE A 69 -12.65 2.37 -2.82
C ILE A 69 -13.10 0.94 -2.58
N ARG A 70 -14.11 0.76 -1.73
CA ARG A 70 -14.81 -0.51 -1.57
C ARG A 70 -15.69 -0.73 -2.79
N VAL A 71 -15.59 -1.93 -3.35
CA VAL A 71 -16.42 -2.35 -4.48
C VAL A 71 -17.51 -3.27 -3.95
N ASP A 72 -18.71 -2.74 -3.95
CA ASP A 72 -19.94 -3.46 -3.61
C ASP A 72 -21.04 -2.90 -4.53
N PRO A 73 -21.89 -3.74 -5.14
CA PRO A 73 -22.91 -3.26 -6.08
C PRO A 73 -23.96 -2.37 -5.43
N GLU A 74 -24.23 -2.59 -4.15
CA GLU A 74 -25.27 -1.85 -3.42
C GLU A 74 -24.70 -0.72 -2.56
N ASP A 75 -23.43 -0.85 -2.12
CA ASP A 75 -22.78 0.08 -1.18
C ASP A 75 -21.30 0.31 -1.51
N TRP A 76 -20.99 0.80 -2.71
CA TRP A 76 -19.63 1.24 -3.00
C TRP A 76 -19.33 2.57 -2.27
N GLY A 77 -18.10 2.72 -1.79
CA GLY A 77 -17.70 3.92 -1.06
C GLY A 77 -16.20 4.11 -0.98
N TYR A 78 -15.80 5.34 -0.75
CA TYR A 78 -14.40 5.64 -0.48
C TYR A 78 -14.02 5.08 0.88
N MET A 79 -12.94 4.30 0.94
CA MET A 79 -12.39 3.78 2.20
C MET A 79 -11.39 4.76 2.81
N GLY A 80 -10.60 5.40 1.98
CA GLY A 80 -9.59 6.35 2.43
C GLY A 80 -8.57 6.73 1.37
N TYR A 81 -7.65 7.58 1.77
CA TYR A 81 -6.63 8.18 0.92
C TYR A 81 -5.26 8.14 1.58
N LEU A 82 -4.24 7.81 0.81
CA LEU A 82 -2.83 7.99 1.20
C LEU A 82 -2.21 9.07 0.31
N TYR A 83 -1.74 10.14 0.92
CA TYR A 83 -0.96 11.16 0.23
C TYR A 83 0.52 10.82 0.34
N LEU A 84 1.17 10.71 -0.80
CA LEU A 84 2.54 10.25 -0.90
C LEU A 84 3.52 11.42 -0.79
N HIS A 85 4.62 11.21 -0.10
CA HIS A 85 5.79 12.08 -0.20
C HIS A 85 6.61 11.70 -1.43
N GLY A 86 6.71 10.41 -1.73
CA GLY A 86 7.41 9.87 -2.88
C GLY A 86 7.30 8.36 -2.98
N ILE A 87 7.83 7.83 -4.05
CA ILE A 87 7.96 6.40 -4.29
C ILE A 87 9.34 6.05 -4.81
N LYS A 88 9.82 4.82 -4.53
CA LYS A 88 10.89 4.18 -5.30
C LYS A 88 10.30 2.96 -5.99
N LEU A 89 10.46 2.89 -7.31
CA LEU A 89 10.04 1.74 -8.10
C LEU A 89 10.92 0.52 -7.80
N GLN A 90 10.40 -0.67 -8.06
CA GLN A 90 11.14 -1.93 -7.90
C GLN A 90 12.52 -1.88 -8.58
N ARG A 91 12.58 -1.38 -9.82
CA ARG A 91 13.83 -1.21 -10.57
C ARG A 91 14.82 -0.22 -9.94
N GLU A 92 14.34 0.73 -9.13
CA GLU A 92 15.15 1.74 -8.44
C GLU A 92 15.71 1.23 -7.11
N ILE A 93 15.15 0.15 -6.59
CA ILE A 93 15.63 -0.56 -5.40
C ILE A 93 16.74 -1.57 -5.80
N GLY A 94 16.84 -1.88 -7.09
CA GLY A 94 17.87 -2.81 -7.61
C GLY A 94 17.47 -4.29 -7.53
N PHE A 95 16.22 -4.58 -7.16
CA PHE A 95 15.72 -5.94 -7.10
C PHE A 95 15.16 -6.39 -8.46
N LYS A 96 15.54 -7.58 -8.90
CA LYS A 96 15.20 -8.11 -10.23
C LYS A 96 14.25 -9.33 -10.20
N ASP A 97 13.77 -9.75 -9.03
CA ASP A 97 12.88 -10.89 -8.96
C ASP A 97 11.48 -10.52 -9.45
N ILE A 98 11.12 -11.07 -10.62
CA ILE A 98 9.85 -10.85 -11.30
C ILE A 98 8.88 -12.03 -11.12
N ARG A 99 9.23 -13.03 -10.30
CA ARG A 99 8.35 -14.19 -10.11
C ARG A 99 6.99 -13.74 -9.59
N PRO A 100 5.88 -14.27 -10.12
CA PRO A 100 4.55 -13.93 -9.65
C PRO A 100 4.38 -14.38 -8.21
N ILE A 101 3.62 -13.60 -7.42
CA ILE A 101 3.20 -14.00 -6.08
C ILE A 101 2.03 -14.99 -6.23
N ARG A 102 2.00 -15.99 -5.34
CA ARG A 102 0.84 -16.88 -5.27
C ARG A 102 -0.42 -16.07 -4.96
N ARG A 103 -1.46 -16.17 -5.78
CA ARG A 103 -2.66 -15.34 -5.67
C ARG A 103 -3.50 -15.62 -4.40
N GLU A 104 -3.44 -16.83 -3.90
CA GLU A 104 -4.29 -17.30 -2.78
C GLU A 104 -3.70 -17.00 -1.39
N MET A 105 -2.59 -16.28 -1.34
CA MET A 105 -1.91 -16.01 -0.06
C MET A 105 -2.52 -14.83 0.67
N PRO A 106 -2.52 -14.85 2.00
CA PRO A 106 -2.90 -13.69 2.77
C PRO A 106 -1.84 -12.59 2.61
N PHE A 107 -2.27 -11.35 2.35
CA PHE A 107 -1.39 -10.19 2.47
C PHE A 107 -1.25 -9.81 3.94
N ILE A 108 -0.03 -9.85 4.46
CA ILE A 108 0.26 -9.53 5.85
C ILE A 108 0.95 -8.16 5.92
N VAL A 109 0.44 -7.32 6.81
CA VAL A 109 1.04 -6.02 7.16
C VAL A 109 1.56 -6.07 8.58
N THR A 110 2.78 -5.62 8.78
CA THR A 110 3.40 -5.51 10.10
C THR A 110 4.24 -4.23 10.21
N THR A 111 4.91 -4.03 11.32
CA THR A 111 5.80 -2.88 11.53
C THR A 111 7.25 -3.30 11.61
N ALA A 112 8.16 -2.36 11.38
CA ALA A 112 9.56 -2.53 11.79
C ALA A 112 9.67 -2.63 13.33
N LYS A 113 10.81 -3.08 13.84
CA LYS A 113 11.11 -3.00 15.26
C LYS A 113 11.22 -1.53 15.70
N GLN A 114 10.87 -1.25 16.96
CA GLN A 114 11.07 0.08 17.58
C GLN A 114 10.39 1.23 16.81
N VAL A 115 9.15 1.05 16.39
CA VAL A 115 8.30 2.12 15.84
C VAL A 115 7.33 2.66 16.88
N GLY A 116 6.89 3.91 16.72
CA GLY A 116 5.90 4.52 17.59
C GLY A 116 4.45 4.07 17.31
N PRO A 117 3.51 4.45 18.18
CA PRO A 117 2.10 4.08 18.07
C PRO A 117 1.46 4.51 16.74
N ASP A 118 1.84 5.66 16.19
CA ASP A 118 1.35 6.14 14.89
C ASP A 118 1.65 5.17 13.74
N HIS A 119 2.80 4.50 13.77
CA HIS A 119 3.17 3.50 12.77
C HIS A 119 2.33 2.24 12.91
N VAL A 120 2.01 1.86 14.15
CA VAL A 120 1.11 0.72 14.42
C VAL A 120 -0.30 1.04 13.91
N ALA A 121 -0.80 2.24 14.23
CA ALA A 121 -2.10 2.70 13.72
C ALA A 121 -2.12 2.73 12.19
N PHE A 122 -1.06 3.25 11.56
CA PHE A 122 -0.97 3.23 10.10
C PHE A 122 -0.89 1.81 9.53
N ALA A 123 -0.20 0.88 10.18
CA ALA A 123 -0.14 -0.52 9.73
C ALA A 123 -1.54 -1.17 9.74
N GLN A 124 -2.36 -0.89 10.76
CA GLN A 124 -3.75 -1.33 10.81
C GLN A 124 -4.59 -0.73 9.68
N ILE A 125 -4.50 0.59 9.48
CA ILE A 125 -5.16 1.30 8.39
C ILE A 125 -4.73 0.77 7.02
N PHE A 126 -3.44 0.56 6.81
CA PHE A 126 -2.93 0.04 5.55
C PHE A 126 -3.41 -1.39 5.27
N ALA A 127 -3.49 -2.24 6.29
CA ALA A 127 -4.09 -3.56 6.17
C ALA A 127 -5.58 -3.47 5.81
N GLU A 128 -6.34 -2.59 6.47
CA GLU A 128 -7.76 -2.35 6.17
C GLU A 128 -7.95 -1.91 4.70
N LEU A 129 -7.20 -0.90 4.26
CA LEU A 129 -7.27 -0.37 2.89
C LEU A 129 -6.93 -1.40 1.82
N THR A 130 -5.93 -2.24 2.07
CA THR A 130 -5.44 -3.22 1.09
C THR A 130 -6.13 -4.57 1.17
N GLY A 131 -6.96 -4.80 2.19
CA GLY A 131 -7.57 -6.11 2.46
C GLY A 131 -6.58 -7.12 3.01
N GLY A 132 -5.49 -6.64 3.56
CA GLY A 132 -4.50 -7.44 4.26
C GLY A 132 -4.88 -7.68 5.72
N ARG A 133 -4.06 -8.44 6.40
CA ARG A 133 -4.17 -8.69 7.82
C ARG A 133 -3.02 -8.02 8.58
N PHE A 134 -3.35 -7.16 9.54
CA PHE A 134 -2.34 -6.63 10.45
C PHE A 134 -1.88 -7.69 11.46
N VAL A 135 -0.58 -7.79 11.63
CA VAL A 135 0.07 -8.66 12.63
C VAL A 135 1.07 -7.82 13.41
N GLN A 136 0.84 -7.69 14.70
CA GLN A 136 1.79 -6.99 15.58
C GLN A 136 3.10 -7.78 15.65
N ARG A 137 4.20 -7.11 15.31
CA ARG A 137 5.50 -7.77 15.23
C ARG A 137 6.02 -8.23 16.58
N GLY A 138 5.98 -7.37 17.60
CA GLY A 138 6.66 -7.62 18.88
C GLY A 138 8.15 -7.89 18.65
N GLU A 139 8.70 -8.86 19.38
CA GLU A 139 10.09 -9.32 19.24
C GLU A 139 10.30 -10.37 18.11
N ARG A 140 9.23 -10.73 17.38
CA ARG A 140 9.30 -11.77 16.34
C ARG A 140 10.13 -11.30 15.15
N SER A 141 10.88 -12.21 14.55
CA SER A 141 11.46 -11.95 13.24
C SER A 141 10.37 -11.91 12.16
N ILE A 142 10.62 -11.18 11.08
CA ILE A 142 9.68 -11.12 9.95
C ILE A 142 9.56 -12.48 9.24
N LEU A 143 10.62 -13.27 9.21
CA LEU A 143 10.59 -14.66 8.72
C LEU A 143 9.58 -15.52 9.48
N ARG A 144 9.59 -15.48 10.81
CA ARG A 144 8.62 -16.22 11.62
C ARG A 144 7.18 -15.80 11.40
N ILE A 145 6.97 -14.52 11.07
CA ILE A 145 5.63 -14.03 10.69
C ILE A 145 5.25 -14.61 9.33
N ALA A 146 6.15 -14.56 8.35
CA ALA A 146 5.91 -15.10 7.02
C ALA A 146 5.57 -16.60 7.07
N ASP A 147 6.36 -17.39 7.77
CA ASP A 147 6.15 -18.83 7.95
C ASP A 147 4.80 -19.14 8.63
N LYS A 148 4.52 -18.45 9.75
CA LYS A 148 3.28 -18.66 10.51
C LYS A 148 2.03 -18.42 9.68
N TYR A 149 2.04 -17.43 8.79
CA TYR A 149 0.89 -17.06 7.97
C TYR A 149 0.96 -17.59 6.54
N ASN A 150 1.99 -18.41 6.24
CA ASN A 150 2.23 -18.98 4.92
C ASN A 150 2.14 -17.93 3.81
N THR A 151 2.84 -16.82 3.98
CA THR A 151 2.86 -15.72 3.01
C THR A 151 4.25 -15.51 2.42
N ASP A 152 4.31 -15.22 1.12
CA ASP A 152 5.57 -14.91 0.44
C ASP A 152 5.92 -13.42 0.51
N VAL A 153 4.96 -12.55 0.85
CA VAL A 153 5.15 -11.10 0.86
C VAL A 153 4.57 -10.45 2.11
N LEU A 154 5.37 -9.61 2.74
CA LEU A 154 4.94 -8.73 3.84
C LEU A 154 5.03 -7.27 3.43
N GLY A 155 4.01 -6.48 3.80
CA GLY A 155 4.09 -5.03 3.86
C GLY A 155 4.62 -4.62 5.24
N ILE A 156 5.76 -3.95 5.29
CA ILE A 156 6.38 -3.52 6.54
C ILE A 156 6.32 -2.00 6.64
N ILE A 157 5.70 -1.52 7.72
CA ILE A 157 5.63 -0.09 8.01
C ILE A 157 6.87 0.30 8.79
N GLU A 158 7.60 1.29 8.27
CA GLU A 158 8.88 1.76 8.79
C GLU A 158 8.88 3.27 9.00
N ARG A 159 9.86 3.76 9.77
CA ARG A 159 10.11 5.19 9.91
C ARG A 159 10.65 5.78 8.60
N HIS A 160 10.20 6.96 8.27
CA HIS A 160 10.71 7.75 7.16
C HIS A 160 10.96 9.18 7.64
N PRO A 161 12.03 9.88 7.20
CA PRO A 161 12.35 11.24 7.67
C PRO A 161 11.23 12.28 7.49
N ARG A 162 10.28 12.00 6.59
CA ARG A 162 9.15 12.89 6.27
C ARG A 162 7.82 12.15 6.33
N GLY A 163 7.63 11.28 7.32
CA GLY A 163 6.41 10.52 7.49
C GLY A 163 6.65 9.05 7.80
N MET A 164 5.96 8.20 7.08
CA MET A 164 6.05 6.75 7.21
C MET A 164 6.39 6.13 5.85
N ALA A 165 7.05 4.99 5.85
CA ALA A 165 7.31 4.21 4.64
C ALA A 165 6.63 2.85 4.72
N VAL A 166 6.12 2.40 3.58
CA VAL A 166 5.73 1.02 3.35
C VAL A 166 6.79 0.38 2.47
N ASN A 167 7.48 -0.60 3.00
CA ASN A 167 8.38 -1.47 2.26
C ASN A 167 7.74 -2.84 2.08
N PHE A 168 7.94 -3.44 0.92
CA PHE A 168 7.48 -4.79 0.65
C PHE A 168 8.70 -5.73 0.63
N TYR A 169 8.60 -6.80 1.42
CA TYR A 169 9.62 -7.83 1.51
C TYR A 169 9.07 -9.15 1.02
N ARG A 170 9.86 -9.82 0.21
CA ARG A 170 9.58 -11.18 -0.23
C ARG A 170 10.49 -12.16 0.48
N PHE A 171 9.91 -13.28 0.86
CA PHE A 171 10.63 -14.37 1.52
C PHE A 171 10.87 -15.46 0.49
N ASP A 172 12.11 -15.72 0.24
CA ASP A 172 12.60 -16.89 -0.48
C ASP A 172 13.26 -17.84 0.52
N VAL A 173 13.42 -19.09 0.17
CA VAL A 173 14.04 -20.09 1.06
C VAL A 173 15.32 -19.48 1.68
N ASN A 174 15.23 -19.03 2.94
CA ASN A 174 16.29 -18.43 3.76
C ASN A 174 16.75 -16.99 3.43
N ARG A 175 16.03 -16.18 2.67
CA ARG A 175 16.42 -14.78 2.41
C ARG A 175 15.27 -13.82 2.53
N GLU A 176 15.51 -12.71 3.25
CA GLU A 176 14.63 -11.54 3.31
C GLU A 176 15.10 -10.55 2.24
N ASN A 177 14.29 -10.32 1.22
CA ASN A 177 14.64 -9.37 0.17
C ASN A 177 13.59 -8.26 0.05
N PRO A 178 14.00 -6.98 0.07
CA PRO A 178 13.09 -5.90 -0.30
C PRO A 178 12.77 -6.03 -1.79
N VAL A 179 11.50 -6.15 -2.12
CA VAL A 179 11.04 -6.30 -3.50
C VAL A 179 10.43 -5.01 -4.06
N GLY A 180 10.15 -4.04 -3.17
CA GLY A 180 9.51 -2.79 -3.56
C GLY A 180 8.13 -2.96 -4.19
N PRO A 181 7.46 -1.86 -4.53
CA PRO A 181 7.97 -0.50 -4.44
C PRO A 181 8.11 -0.02 -2.99
N LEU A 182 8.96 1.00 -2.74
CA LEU A 182 8.90 1.74 -1.49
C LEU A 182 7.90 2.89 -1.64
N VAL A 183 6.98 3.00 -0.69
CA VAL A 183 5.93 4.02 -0.69
C VAL A 183 6.09 4.89 0.55
N SER A 184 6.48 6.17 0.37
CA SER A 184 6.58 7.12 1.49
C SER A 184 5.28 7.91 1.62
N VAL A 185 4.63 7.80 2.78
CA VAL A 185 3.33 8.40 3.09
C VAL A 185 3.53 9.57 4.04
N LYS A 186 2.94 10.72 3.70
CA LYS A 186 2.97 11.95 4.52
C LYS A 186 1.65 12.24 5.22
N ILE A 187 0.53 11.80 4.65
CA ILE A 187 -0.82 11.98 5.20
C ILE A 187 -1.64 10.74 4.86
N TRP A 188 -2.44 10.27 5.79
CA TRP A 188 -3.52 9.35 5.50
C TRP A 188 -4.84 9.88 6.10
N ILE A 189 -5.92 9.63 5.41
CA ILE A 189 -7.28 10.04 5.78
C ILE A 189 -8.22 8.88 5.47
N MET A 190 -9.03 8.47 6.43
CA MET A 190 -10.07 7.46 6.27
C MET A 190 -11.45 8.13 6.15
N GLU A 191 -12.40 7.42 5.56
CA GLU A 191 -13.78 7.89 5.41
C GLU A 191 -14.45 8.18 6.76
N ASP A 192 -14.14 7.40 7.79
CA ASP A 192 -14.65 7.55 9.16
C ASP A 192 -14.06 8.73 9.94
N GLY A 193 -13.25 9.55 9.31
CA GLY A 193 -12.61 10.74 9.90
C GLY A 193 -11.27 10.48 10.59
N ARG A 194 -10.84 9.22 10.75
CA ARG A 194 -9.48 8.92 11.23
C ARG A 194 -8.45 9.51 10.26
N ARG A 195 -7.49 10.28 10.79
CA ARG A 195 -6.45 10.92 9.96
C ARG A 195 -5.15 11.07 10.71
N TRP A 196 -4.07 11.19 9.95
CA TRP A 196 -2.75 11.56 10.44
C TRP A 196 -2.03 12.42 9.40
N ASP A 197 -1.32 13.45 9.86
CA ASP A 197 -0.51 14.34 9.03
C ASP A 197 0.88 14.49 9.67
N TYR A 198 1.92 14.25 8.89
CA TYR A 198 3.30 14.36 9.33
C TYR A 198 3.64 15.75 9.90
N LYS A 199 3.15 16.82 9.28
CA LYS A 199 3.42 18.18 9.72
C LYS A 199 2.78 18.47 11.09
N GLU A 200 1.54 18.03 11.29
CA GLU A 200 0.85 18.18 12.57
C GLU A 200 1.51 17.35 13.68
N ALA A 201 1.91 16.13 13.37
CA ALA A 201 2.59 15.24 14.32
C ALA A 201 3.95 15.80 14.76
N THR A 202 4.74 16.33 13.83
CA THR A 202 6.05 16.93 14.15
C THR A 202 5.92 18.25 14.90
N ALA A 203 4.92 19.07 14.61
CA ALA A 203 4.66 20.32 15.35
C ALA A 203 4.27 20.07 16.82
N LYS A 204 3.52 19.00 17.09
CA LYS A 204 3.18 18.59 18.48
C LYS A 204 4.41 18.11 19.24
N THR A 205 5.30 17.38 18.60
CA THR A 205 6.51 16.83 19.24
C THR A 205 7.57 17.92 19.50
N GLY A 206 7.64 18.95 18.65
CA GLY A 206 8.52 20.11 18.84
C GLY A 206 8.14 20.98 20.03
N ARG A 207 6.83 21.10 20.34
CA ARG A 207 6.33 21.86 21.51
C ARG A 207 6.56 21.17 22.87
N LEU A 208 6.92 19.90 22.88
CA LEU A 208 7.24 19.15 24.09
C LEU A 208 8.74 19.20 24.47
N LYS A 209 9.55 19.93 23.69
CA LYS A 209 10.99 20.09 23.89
C LYS A 209 11.39 21.52 24.34
N GLU A 210 10.42 22.42 24.48
CA GLU A 210 10.56 23.73 25.15
C GLU A 210 9.95 23.67 26.57
#